data_7be33e3b03dbfc4f77f50a53f587fd1b
#
_entry.id   7be33e3b03dbfc4f77f50a53f587fd1b
#
_cell.length_a   1.000
_cell.length_b   1.000
_cell.length_c   1.000
_cell.angle_alpha   90.00
_cell.angle_beta   90.00
_cell.angle_gamma   90.00
#
_symmetry.space_group_name_H-M   'P 1'
#
loop_
_entity.id
_entity.type
_entity.pdbx_description
1 polymer ?
#
loop_
_entity_poly.entity_id
_entity_poly.type
_entity_poly.pdbx_seq_one_letter_code
_entity_poly.pdbx_strand_id
1 'polypeptide(L)'
;MRAARALAALGAAFVLLYAGFVLGQQSAPTDYKLVSEDVLAAIDLAKEIDSVRGRELRLSSAVIAPDGHVGLHSHRGDPTIVYMLSGVLTNHHDDGTTEEFHAGEAFAEYGPRSHWVENRGSAPARFIVANIHHQ
;
A
#
# COMPACT_ATOMS: atom_id res chain seq x y z
N MET A 1 -30.37 -39.16 -19.01
CA MET A 1 -28.89 -39.22 -18.92
C MET A 1 -28.17 -37.92 -19.38
N ARG A 2 -28.62 -37.22 -20.43
CA ARG A 2 -27.97 -35.97 -20.90
C ARG A 2 -28.13 -34.78 -19.93
N ALA A 3 -29.29 -34.58 -19.29
CA ALA A 3 -29.53 -33.51 -18.34
C ALA A 3 -28.70 -33.64 -17.05
N ALA A 4 -28.54 -34.87 -16.52
CA ALA A 4 -27.73 -35.13 -15.32
C ALA A 4 -26.23 -34.84 -15.54
N ARG A 5 -25.72 -35.11 -16.75
CA ARG A 5 -24.33 -34.81 -17.11
C ARG A 5 -24.10 -33.29 -17.27
N ALA A 6 -25.09 -32.53 -17.78
CA ALA A 6 -25.01 -31.09 -17.90
C ALA A 6 -25.00 -30.39 -16.54
N LEU A 7 -25.83 -30.85 -15.60
CA LEU A 7 -25.86 -30.31 -14.23
C LEU A 7 -24.57 -30.61 -13.45
N ALA A 8 -23.99 -31.79 -13.64
CA ALA A 8 -22.71 -32.14 -13.02
C ALA A 8 -21.55 -31.30 -13.56
N ALA A 9 -21.55 -31.01 -14.87
CA ALA A 9 -20.53 -30.16 -15.50
C ALA A 9 -20.62 -28.69 -15.06
N LEU A 10 -21.86 -28.15 -14.90
CA LEU A 10 -22.07 -26.81 -14.38
C LEU A 10 -21.64 -26.67 -12.91
N GLY A 11 -21.93 -27.67 -12.09
CA GLY A 11 -21.50 -27.72 -10.68
C GLY A 11 -19.96 -27.76 -10.55
N ALA A 12 -19.30 -28.57 -11.35
CA ALA A 12 -17.83 -28.66 -11.36
C ALA A 12 -17.16 -27.33 -11.83
N ALA A 13 -17.74 -26.69 -12.87
CA ALA A 13 -17.26 -25.40 -13.35
C ALA A 13 -17.42 -24.29 -12.29
N PHE A 14 -18.54 -24.26 -11.56
CA PHE A 14 -18.78 -23.31 -10.48
C PHE A 14 -17.82 -23.51 -9.31
N VAL A 15 -17.55 -24.76 -8.90
CA VAL A 15 -16.58 -25.08 -7.84
C VAL A 15 -15.16 -24.66 -8.25
N LEU A 16 -14.76 -24.89 -9.48
CA LEU A 16 -13.44 -24.48 -9.99
C LEU A 16 -13.29 -22.95 -10.06
N LEU A 17 -14.33 -22.24 -10.49
CA LEU A 17 -14.34 -20.77 -10.50
C LEU A 17 -14.31 -20.18 -9.09
N TYR A 18 -15.07 -20.76 -8.16
CA TYR A 18 -15.06 -20.33 -6.77
C TYR A 18 -13.72 -20.64 -6.08
N ALA A 19 -13.16 -21.82 -6.28
CA ALA A 19 -11.84 -22.18 -5.77
C ALA A 19 -10.73 -21.27 -6.38
N GLY A 20 -10.79 -20.96 -7.66
CA GLY A 20 -9.88 -20.03 -8.33
C GLY A 20 -10.00 -18.60 -7.77
N PHE A 21 -11.21 -18.14 -7.46
CA PHE A 21 -11.45 -16.84 -6.83
C PHE A 21 -10.87 -16.78 -5.40
N VAL A 22 -11.10 -17.80 -4.58
CA VAL A 22 -10.59 -17.86 -3.20
C VAL A 22 -9.07 -17.99 -3.15
N LEU A 23 -8.47 -18.78 -4.05
CA LEU A 23 -7.02 -18.94 -4.15
C LEU A 23 -6.32 -17.74 -4.78
N GLY A 24 -7.05 -16.92 -5.53
CA GLY A 24 -6.53 -15.69 -6.15
C GLY A 24 -6.56 -14.47 -5.24
N GLN A 25 -7.20 -14.56 -4.08
CA GLN A 25 -7.19 -13.45 -3.11
C GLN A 25 -5.88 -13.46 -2.33
N GLN A 26 -4.97 -12.60 -2.71
CA GLN A 26 -3.75 -12.35 -1.95
C GLN A 26 -4.13 -11.70 -0.61
N SER A 27 -3.85 -12.37 0.50
CA SER A 27 -4.01 -11.78 1.83
C SER A 27 -3.05 -10.61 1.98
N ALA A 28 -3.53 -9.48 2.52
CA ALA A 28 -2.68 -8.34 2.79
C ALA A 28 -1.53 -8.76 3.73
N PRO A 29 -0.26 -8.45 3.39
CA PRO A 29 0.86 -8.69 4.28
C PRO A 29 0.72 -7.81 5.53
N THR A 30 1.24 -8.26 6.66
CA THR A 30 1.25 -7.53 7.92
C THR A 30 2.67 -7.12 8.35
N ASP A 31 3.67 -7.55 7.60
CA ASP A 31 5.09 -7.26 7.79
C ASP A 31 5.61 -6.27 6.74
N TYR A 32 6.83 -5.80 6.92
CA TYR A 32 7.57 -5.00 5.96
C TYR A 32 8.68 -5.85 5.36
N LYS A 33 8.83 -5.81 4.06
CA LYS A 33 9.80 -6.63 3.34
C LYS A 33 10.56 -5.80 2.31
N LEU A 34 11.90 -5.85 2.37
CA LEU A 34 12.78 -5.18 1.42
C LEU A 34 12.50 -3.67 1.27
N VAL A 35 12.20 -3.03 2.40
CA VAL A 35 11.94 -1.59 2.52
C VAL A 35 13.09 -0.94 3.26
N SER A 36 13.52 0.23 2.81
CA SER A 36 14.38 1.13 3.56
C SER A 36 13.80 2.53 3.53
N GLU A 37 13.95 3.25 4.63
CA GLU A 37 13.53 4.64 4.77
C GLU A 37 14.58 5.40 5.56
N ASP A 38 14.96 6.58 5.06
CA ASP A 38 15.89 7.50 5.69
C ASP A 38 15.22 8.85 5.91
N VAL A 39 15.19 9.32 7.15
CA VAL A 39 14.69 10.67 7.47
C VAL A 39 15.69 11.70 6.96
N LEU A 40 15.26 12.57 6.07
CA LEU A 40 16.07 13.62 5.47
C LEU A 40 16.04 14.92 6.28
N ALA A 41 14.84 15.27 6.79
CA ALA A 41 14.60 16.44 7.62
C ALA A 41 13.37 16.25 8.48
N ALA A 42 13.34 16.89 9.65
CA ALA A 42 12.16 16.94 10.51
C ALA A 42 12.08 18.29 11.23
N ILE A 43 10.86 18.77 11.46
CA ILE A 43 10.55 19.98 12.20
C ILE A 43 9.59 19.62 13.33
N ASP A 44 9.98 19.85 14.58
CA ASP A 44 9.09 19.77 15.73
C ASP A 44 8.02 20.87 15.64
N LEU A 45 6.80 20.46 15.32
CA LEU A 45 5.70 21.39 15.11
C LEU A 45 5.28 22.14 16.38
N ALA A 46 5.54 21.59 17.56
CA ALA A 46 5.22 22.25 18.82
C ALA A 46 6.02 23.55 19.05
N LYS A 47 7.17 23.73 18.35
CA LYS A 47 7.97 24.95 18.38
C LYS A 47 7.44 26.08 17.47
N GLU A 48 6.60 25.71 16.52
CA GLU A 48 6.06 26.64 15.50
C GLU A 48 4.56 26.85 15.65
N ILE A 49 3.83 25.85 16.16
CA ILE A 49 2.36 25.85 16.22
C ILE A 49 1.91 25.34 17.59
N ASP A 50 1.47 26.24 18.48
CA ASP A 50 1.10 25.93 19.88
C ASP A 50 0.07 24.81 20.06
N SER A 51 -0.84 24.64 19.09
CA SER A 51 -1.92 23.64 19.14
C SER A 51 -1.49 22.25 18.68
N VAL A 52 -0.25 22.08 18.16
CA VAL A 52 0.22 20.83 17.55
C VAL A 52 1.40 20.26 18.35
N ARG A 53 1.08 19.66 19.51
CA ARG A 53 2.09 19.04 20.38
C ARG A 53 2.30 17.56 20.05
N GLY A 54 3.54 17.06 20.23
CA GLY A 54 3.91 15.67 19.98
C GLY A 54 3.85 15.27 18.51
N ARG A 55 4.03 16.24 17.62
CA ARG A 55 4.03 16.06 16.17
C ARG A 55 5.25 16.68 15.54
N GLU A 56 5.72 16.06 14.48
CA GLU A 56 6.75 16.63 13.61
C GLU A 56 6.30 16.57 12.14
N LEU A 57 6.65 17.60 11.37
CA LEU A 57 6.65 17.52 9.92
C LEU A 57 7.96 16.85 9.49
N ARG A 58 7.84 15.67 8.90
CA ARG A 58 8.98 14.84 8.48
C ARG A 58 9.03 14.73 6.98
N LEU A 59 10.22 14.76 6.44
CA LEU A 59 10.55 14.43 5.05
C LEU A 59 11.50 13.24 5.07
N SER A 60 11.13 12.16 4.39
CA SER A 60 11.93 10.96 4.26
C SER A 60 12.14 10.58 2.80
N SER A 61 13.23 9.88 2.50
CA SER A 61 13.36 9.11 1.27
C SER A 61 13.16 7.63 1.55
N ALA A 62 12.39 6.96 0.72
CA ALA A 62 12.11 5.54 0.88
C ALA A 62 12.36 4.76 -0.40
N VAL A 63 12.69 3.49 -0.23
CA VAL A 63 12.93 2.54 -1.32
C VAL A 63 12.26 1.23 -1.00
N ILE A 64 11.50 0.69 -1.94
CA ILE A 64 11.02 -0.68 -1.93
C ILE A 64 11.70 -1.43 -3.07
N ALA A 65 12.53 -2.43 -2.74
CA ALA A 65 13.18 -3.26 -3.75
C ALA A 65 12.15 -4.15 -4.48
N PRO A 66 12.48 -4.75 -5.63
CA PRO A 66 11.62 -5.73 -6.29
C PRO A 66 11.14 -6.82 -5.32
N ASP A 67 9.85 -7.21 -5.43
CA ASP A 67 9.15 -8.14 -4.54
C ASP A 67 9.06 -7.70 -3.06
N GLY A 68 9.36 -6.43 -2.78
CA GLY A 68 9.21 -5.81 -1.46
C GLY A 68 7.83 -5.22 -1.25
N HIS A 69 7.45 -5.03 0.02
CA HIS A 69 6.17 -4.44 0.40
C HIS A 69 6.22 -3.75 1.76
N VAL A 70 5.31 -2.78 1.96
CA VAL A 70 4.91 -2.23 3.25
C VAL A 70 3.59 -2.87 3.62
N GLY A 71 3.54 -3.53 4.77
CA GLY A 71 2.37 -4.28 5.23
C GLY A 71 1.15 -3.41 5.50
N LEU A 72 0.02 -4.04 5.77
CA LEU A 72 -1.27 -3.40 6.00
C LEU A 72 -1.20 -2.39 7.15
N HIS A 73 -1.53 -1.13 6.86
CA HIS A 73 -1.51 -0.02 7.81
C HIS A 73 -2.55 1.04 7.44
N SER A 74 -2.67 2.09 8.26
CA SER A 74 -3.51 3.26 7.97
C SER A 74 -2.78 4.54 8.37
N HIS A 75 -3.19 5.66 7.76
CA HIS A 75 -2.64 6.99 8.04
C HIS A 75 -3.55 7.82 8.98
N ARG A 76 -4.27 7.13 9.87
CA ARG A 76 -5.10 7.82 10.86
C ARG A 76 -4.23 8.59 11.85
N GLY A 77 -4.28 9.92 11.72
CA GLY A 77 -3.49 10.80 12.55
C GLY A 77 -2.04 11.01 12.11
N ASP A 78 -1.65 10.43 10.97
CA ASP A 78 -0.34 10.56 10.32
C ASP A 78 -0.54 10.82 8.81
N PRO A 79 -1.15 11.97 8.44
CA PRO A 79 -1.42 12.27 7.03
C PRO A 79 -0.10 12.37 6.26
N THR A 80 -0.06 11.71 5.12
CA THR A 80 1.14 11.47 4.33
C THR A 80 0.93 11.89 2.88
N ILE A 81 1.95 12.49 2.29
CA ILE A 81 2.04 12.72 0.84
C ILE A 81 3.26 11.96 0.35
N VAL A 82 3.08 11.23 -0.73
CA VAL A 82 4.14 10.47 -1.40
C VAL A 82 4.36 11.08 -2.79
N TYR A 83 5.63 11.23 -3.18
CA TYR A 83 6.03 11.63 -4.53
C TYR A 83 7.01 10.61 -5.10
N MET A 84 6.65 10.01 -6.22
CA MET A 84 7.43 8.98 -6.89
C MET A 84 8.62 9.55 -7.66
N LEU A 85 9.83 9.10 -7.34
CA LEU A 85 11.07 9.46 -8.05
C LEU A 85 11.38 8.50 -9.19
N SER A 86 11.19 7.19 -8.97
CA SER A 86 11.43 6.15 -9.99
C SER A 86 10.72 4.86 -9.64
N GLY A 87 10.52 3.99 -10.62
CA GLY A 87 9.82 2.72 -10.47
C GLY A 87 8.31 2.89 -10.43
N VAL A 88 7.62 1.88 -9.94
CA VAL A 88 6.16 1.82 -9.82
C VAL A 88 5.81 1.25 -8.45
N LEU A 89 4.85 1.84 -7.77
CA LEU A 89 4.21 1.27 -6.57
C LEU A 89 2.79 0.84 -6.92
N THR A 90 2.41 -0.34 -6.46
CA THR A 90 1.02 -0.80 -6.46
C THR A 90 0.46 -0.64 -5.06
N ASN A 91 -0.57 0.20 -4.91
CA ASN A 91 -1.29 0.42 -3.67
C ASN A 91 -2.58 -0.42 -3.66
N HIS A 92 -2.81 -1.16 -2.60
CA HIS A 92 -3.96 -2.04 -2.40
C HIS A 92 -4.81 -1.51 -1.25
N HIS A 93 -6.05 -1.19 -1.52
CA HIS A 93 -6.99 -0.68 -0.53
C HIS A 93 -7.81 -1.80 0.11
N ASP A 94 -8.35 -1.54 1.31
CA ASP A 94 -9.18 -2.45 2.09
C ASP A 94 -10.54 -2.77 1.42
N ASP A 95 -10.96 -1.99 0.42
CA ASP A 95 -12.15 -2.27 -0.41
C ASP A 95 -11.85 -3.18 -1.62
N GLY A 96 -10.62 -3.68 -1.74
CA GLY A 96 -10.17 -4.54 -2.83
C GLY A 96 -9.76 -3.82 -4.11
N THR A 97 -9.79 -2.49 -4.13
CA THR A 97 -9.27 -1.71 -5.27
C THR A 97 -7.75 -1.61 -5.21
N THR A 98 -7.13 -1.45 -6.38
CA THR A 98 -5.69 -1.22 -6.52
C THR A 98 -5.44 -0.01 -7.41
N GLU A 99 -4.36 0.72 -7.10
CA GLU A 99 -3.86 1.85 -7.89
C GLU A 99 -2.36 1.69 -8.11
N GLU A 100 -1.87 2.11 -9.27
CA GLU A 100 -0.45 2.15 -9.56
C GLU A 100 0.03 3.60 -9.67
N PHE A 101 1.17 3.89 -9.05
CA PHE A 101 1.81 5.20 -9.08
C PHE A 101 3.19 5.10 -9.73
N HIS A 102 3.41 5.95 -10.73
CA HIS A 102 4.62 5.99 -11.55
C HIS A 102 5.51 7.18 -11.21
N ALA A 103 6.74 7.17 -11.68
CA ALA A 103 7.68 8.28 -11.53
C ALA A 103 7.07 9.62 -11.97
N GLY A 104 7.18 10.65 -11.12
CA GLY A 104 6.61 11.98 -11.33
C GLY A 104 5.19 12.15 -10.79
N GLU A 105 4.54 11.10 -10.31
CA GLU A 105 3.21 11.16 -9.71
C GLU A 105 3.29 11.37 -8.19
N ALA A 106 2.25 11.99 -7.63
CA ALA A 106 2.08 12.16 -6.20
C ALA A 106 0.70 11.69 -5.77
N PHE A 107 0.62 11.16 -4.56
CA PHE A 107 -0.64 10.77 -3.94
C PHE A 107 -0.65 11.09 -2.45
N ALA A 108 -1.84 11.17 -1.86
CA ALA A 108 -2.03 11.47 -0.45
C ALA A 108 -2.73 10.31 0.26
N GLU A 109 -2.21 9.98 1.43
CA GLU A 109 -2.72 8.92 2.31
C GLU A 109 -3.13 9.53 3.64
N TYR A 110 -4.38 9.33 4.04
CA TYR A 110 -4.93 9.92 5.25
C TYR A 110 -6.17 9.17 5.75
N GLY A 111 -6.50 9.38 7.02
CA GLY A 111 -7.70 8.83 7.61
C GLY A 111 -7.59 7.35 8.02
N PRO A 112 -8.71 6.71 8.37
CA PRO A 112 -8.72 5.38 8.95
C PRO A 112 -8.69 4.24 7.94
N ARG A 113 -8.73 4.55 6.64
CA ARG A 113 -8.70 3.54 5.59
C ARG A 113 -7.38 2.78 5.62
N SER A 114 -7.45 1.45 5.62
CA SER A 114 -6.26 0.61 5.61
C SER A 114 -5.84 0.29 4.18
N HIS A 115 -4.55 0.20 3.97
CA HIS A 115 -3.95 -0.17 2.70
C HIS A 115 -2.58 -0.82 2.91
N TRP A 116 -2.05 -1.41 1.86
CA TRP A 116 -0.67 -1.89 1.80
C TRP A 116 -0.10 -1.62 0.41
N VAL A 117 1.21 -1.46 0.30
CA VAL A 117 1.89 -1.15 -0.97
C VAL A 117 2.95 -2.17 -1.29
N GLU A 118 3.16 -2.44 -2.57
CA GLU A 118 4.21 -3.35 -3.04
C GLU A 118 4.89 -2.83 -4.31
N ASN A 119 6.10 -3.33 -4.53
CA ASN A 119 6.81 -3.16 -5.79
C ASN A 119 6.78 -4.47 -6.59
N ARG A 120 5.92 -4.54 -7.59
CA ARG A 120 5.81 -5.65 -8.56
C ARG A 120 6.78 -5.52 -9.74
N GLY A 121 7.49 -4.39 -9.82
CA GLY A 121 8.43 -4.11 -10.89
C GLY A 121 9.75 -4.86 -10.71
N SER A 122 10.58 -4.85 -11.75
CA SER A 122 11.92 -5.45 -11.73
C SER A 122 13.02 -4.49 -11.26
N ALA A 123 12.69 -3.20 -11.03
CA ALA A 123 13.58 -2.17 -10.53
C ALA A 123 13.08 -1.62 -9.19
N PRO A 124 13.96 -1.08 -8.33
CA PRO A 124 13.55 -0.45 -7.07
C PRO A 124 12.60 0.72 -7.30
N ALA A 125 11.50 0.75 -6.55
CA ALA A 125 10.62 1.90 -6.43
C ALA A 125 11.22 2.87 -5.40
N ARG A 126 11.47 4.13 -5.81
CA ARG A 126 12.04 5.18 -4.98
C ARG A 126 11.07 6.34 -4.89
N PHE A 127 10.87 6.87 -3.69
CA PHE A 127 9.91 7.94 -3.46
C PHE A 127 10.30 8.79 -2.25
N ILE A 128 9.74 9.99 -2.20
CA ILE A 128 9.80 10.91 -1.06
C ILE A 128 8.49 10.81 -0.32
N VAL A 129 8.57 10.80 1.00
CA VAL A 129 7.45 10.79 1.92
C VAL A 129 7.48 12.07 2.75
N ALA A 130 6.41 12.84 2.73
CA ALA A 130 6.21 13.98 3.62
C ALA A 130 5.00 13.70 4.51
N ASN A 131 5.19 13.65 5.83
CA ASN A 131 4.11 13.32 6.77
C ASN A 131 4.14 14.16 8.05
N ILE A 132 2.99 14.23 8.74
CA ILE A 132 2.89 14.75 10.09
C ILE A 132 2.93 13.55 11.05
N HIS A 133 4.10 13.25 11.54
CA HIS A 133 4.39 12.07 12.33
C HIS A 133 4.22 12.29 13.83
N HIS A 134 3.82 11.27 14.58
CA HIS A 134 3.89 11.26 16.05
C HIS A 134 5.33 11.11 16.51
N GLN A 135 5.77 11.96 17.46
CA GLN A 135 7.04 11.82 18.16
C GLN A 135 6.98 10.72 19.23
#